data_ef230dfdc210fb29f1b2ea4bafdf3243
#
_entry.id   ef230dfdc210fb29f1b2ea4bafdf3243
#
_cell.length_a   1.000
_cell.length_b   1.000
_cell.length_c   1.000
_cell.angle_alpha   90.00
_cell.angle_beta   90.00
_cell.angle_gamma   90.00
#
_symmetry.space_group_name_H-M   'P 1'
#
loop_
_entity.id
_entity.type
_entity.pdbx_description
1 polymer ?
#
loop_
_entity_poly.entity_id
_entity_poly.type
_entity_poly.pdbx_seq_one_letter_code
_entity_poly.pdbx_strand_id
1 'polypeptide(L)'
;MELPQMPELMGLSLLLGLLALMATAAVARGWLRAEEETCGRPAGQKANGLPPDKSLKSKKQKQHHRIHKEKPQQHNFTHRLLAAALKSHSGNISCMDFSSNGKYLATCADDRTVRIWSTKDFLQREHRSMRANVELDHAILVRFSPDCRAFIVWLANGDTLRVFKMTKREDGGYTFTATPEDFPKKHKAPIINIGIADTGKFIMTASSDTAVLIWNLKGQVLSTINTNQMNNTYAAISPCSRMASVSKDGTWKLWDTDVEYKKQQDPYLLRTGHFEEASTVPCRLALSPDAQVLALASGSSIHLYNTRRGEKEECFEQVHGECISDLSFDITGRLLASCGDRAVRLFHNTPGYRAVVEEMQGLLKRASNESTRQRLQQQLTQAQEALKSLGALKK
;
A
#
# COMPACT_ATOMS: atom_id res chain seq x y z
N MET A 1 -36.94 -35.34 45.59
CA MET A 1 -35.52 -35.16 45.86
C MET A 1 -35.09 -33.97 45.02
N GLU A 2 -35.17 -32.79 45.59
CA GLU A 2 -34.81 -31.51 44.95
C GLU A 2 -33.35 -31.23 45.22
N LEU A 3 -32.61 -30.87 44.18
CA LEU A 3 -31.23 -30.37 44.27
C LEU A 3 -31.27 -28.86 44.49
N PRO A 4 -30.43 -28.29 45.39
CA PRO A 4 -30.45 -26.87 45.67
C PRO A 4 -29.69 -26.06 44.61
N GLN A 5 -30.25 -24.91 44.26
CA GLN A 5 -29.70 -23.89 43.37
C GLN A 5 -28.45 -23.24 43.99
N MET A 6 -27.43 -23.03 43.17
CA MET A 6 -26.21 -22.28 43.54
C MET A 6 -26.17 -20.94 42.83
N PRO A 7 -26.48 -19.80 43.47
CA PRO A 7 -26.39 -18.48 42.83
C PRO A 7 -25.08 -17.73 43.07
N GLU A 8 -24.06 -18.26 43.75
CA GLU A 8 -22.88 -17.44 44.17
C GLU A 8 -21.67 -17.50 43.25
N LEU A 9 -21.62 -18.37 42.27
CA LEU A 9 -20.45 -18.49 41.37
C LEU A 9 -20.44 -17.50 40.18
N MET A 10 -21.55 -16.92 39.82
CA MET A 10 -21.63 -15.95 38.72
C MET A 10 -21.14 -14.52 39.08
N GLY A 11 -21.21 -14.15 40.35
CA GLY A 11 -20.74 -12.84 40.83
C GLY A 11 -19.24 -12.69 40.86
N LEU A 12 -18.51 -13.77 41.17
CA LEU A 12 -17.05 -13.75 41.29
C LEU A 12 -16.35 -13.65 39.92
N SER A 13 -16.91 -14.28 38.88
CA SER A 13 -16.34 -14.24 37.53
C SER A 13 -16.51 -12.87 36.83
N LEU A 14 -17.60 -12.17 37.11
CA LEU A 14 -17.84 -10.81 36.63
C LEU A 14 -16.92 -9.77 37.30
N LEU A 15 -16.66 -9.94 38.63
CA LEU A 15 -15.74 -9.06 39.35
C LEU A 15 -14.28 -9.23 38.91
N LEU A 16 -13.83 -10.44 38.65
CA LEU A 16 -12.51 -10.73 38.12
C LEU A 16 -12.32 -10.22 36.67
N GLY A 17 -13.34 -10.31 35.83
CA GLY A 17 -13.35 -9.72 34.50
C GLY A 17 -13.26 -8.20 34.48
N LEU A 18 -13.97 -7.51 35.38
CA LEU A 18 -13.90 -6.07 35.56
C LEU A 18 -12.55 -5.59 36.10
N LEU A 19 -11.93 -6.32 37.04
CA LEU A 19 -10.59 -6.03 37.57
C LEU A 19 -9.50 -6.21 36.48
N ALA A 20 -9.61 -7.21 35.62
CA ALA A 20 -8.70 -7.40 34.50
C ALA A 20 -8.82 -6.28 33.46
N LEU A 21 -10.03 -5.81 33.16
CA LEU A 21 -10.28 -4.68 32.26
C LEU A 21 -9.74 -3.35 32.83
N MET A 22 -9.86 -3.14 34.14
CA MET A 22 -9.29 -1.95 34.79
C MET A 22 -7.76 -1.97 34.84
N ALA A 23 -7.15 -3.15 35.02
CA ALA A 23 -5.68 -3.29 34.99
C ALA A 23 -5.13 -3.03 33.58
N THR A 24 -5.77 -3.51 32.52
CA THR A 24 -5.34 -3.26 31.12
C THR A 24 -5.51 -1.78 30.73
N ALA A 25 -6.55 -1.11 31.23
CA ALA A 25 -6.75 0.32 31.01
C ALA A 25 -5.71 1.19 31.76
N ALA A 26 -5.25 0.75 32.93
CA ALA A 26 -4.19 1.42 33.68
C ALA A 26 -2.81 1.29 33.01
N VAL A 27 -2.50 0.12 32.47
CA VAL A 27 -1.26 -0.12 31.73
C VAL A 27 -1.26 0.70 30.42
N ALA A 28 -2.38 0.75 29.68
CA ALA A 28 -2.49 1.56 28.46
C ALA A 28 -2.33 3.07 28.74
N ARG A 29 -2.87 3.59 29.87
CA ARG A 29 -2.65 4.99 30.28
C ARG A 29 -1.23 5.27 30.77
N GLY A 30 -0.54 4.29 31.33
CA GLY A 30 0.88 4.37 31.70
C GLY A 30 1.79 4.47 30.48
N TRP A 31 1.47 3.74 29.41
CA TRP A 31 2.22 3.79 28.14
C TRP A 31 2.04 5.13 27.42
N LEU A 32 0.84 5.67 27.38
CA LEU A 32 0.57 6.98 26.77
C LEU A 32 1.25 8.15 27.51
N ARG A 33 1.47 8.04 28.85
CA ARG A 33 2.25 9.03 29.62
C ARG A 33 3.76 8.89 29.44
N ALA A 34 4.27 7.71 29.18
CA ALA A 34 5.70 7.49 28.98
C ALA A 34 6.19 8.05 27.62
N GLU A 35 5.33 8.18 26.61
CA GLU A 35 5.68 8.79 25.33
C GLU A 35 5.72 10.33 25.39
N GLU A 36 5.01 10.98 26.32
CA GLU A 36 5.07 12.44 26.51
C GLU A 36 6.28 12.94 27.31
N GLU A 37 6.93 12.08 28.11
CA GLU A 37 8.06 12.48 28.96
C GLU A 37 9.45 12.37 28.30
N THR A 38 9.58 11.81 27.10
CA THR A 38 10.88 11.65 26.44
C THR A 38 11.31 12.83 25.55
N CYS A 39 10.53 13.90 25.51
CA CYS A 39 10.93 15.11 24.79
C CYS A 39 11.45 16.17 25.78
N GLY A 40 12.68 15.96 26.30
CA GLY A 40 13.34 16.80 27.29
C GLY A 40 13.72 18.19 26.77
N ARG A 41 13.28 19.21 27.50
CA ARG A 41 13.82 20.58 27.40
C ARG A 41 15.02 20.72 28.32
N PRO A 42 16.09 21.42 27.89
CA PRO A 42 17.20 21.74 28.79
C PRO A 42 16.85 22.89 29.74
N ALA A 43 17.29 22.74 30.96
CA ALA A 43 17.14 23.69 32.06
C ALA A 43 17.95 24.96 31.83
N GLY A 44 17.32 26.11 31.90
CA GLY A 44 17.94 27.44 31.94
C GLY A 44 17.68 28.12 33.27
N GLN A 45 18.71 28.71 33.80
CA GLN A 45 18.98 29.26 35.12
C GLN A 45 18.05 30.37 35.59
N LYS A 46 17.84 30.43 36.92
CA LYS A 46 17.21 31.50 37.69
C LYS A 46 18.13 32.71 37.76
N ALA A 47 17.59 33.91 37.59
CA ALA A 47 18.16 35.14 38.16
C ALA A 47 17.06 36.07 38.64
N ASN A 48 17.35 36.66 39.80
CA ASN A 48 16.53 37.46 40.67
C ASN A 48 16.18 38.85 40.17
N GLY A 49 15.15 39.35 40.60
CA GLY A 49 14.34 40.41 40.96
C GLY A 49 14.73 41.88 40.96
N LEU A 50 13.66 42.69 41.01
CA LEU A 50 13.41 44.03 41.54
C LEU A 50 13.21 45.17 40.52
N PRO A 51 12.58 46.30 40.87
CA PRO A 51 11.24 46.61 40.37
C PRO A 51 11.19 47.93 39.51
N PRO A 52 10.02 48.53 39.25
CA PRO A 52 9.77 49.26 38.01
C PRO A 52 10.10 50.76 38.10
N ASP A 53 10.44 51.34 36.97
CA ASP A 53 10.28 52.78 36.80
C ASP A 53 9.73 53.17 35.42
N LYS A 54 9.10 54.34 35.41
CA LYS A 54 8.09 54.82 34.49
C LYS A 54 8.64 55.41 33.19
N SER A 55 7.71 55.35 32.22
CA SER A 55 7.61 56.28 31.08
C SER A 55 8.68 56.26 29.99
N LEU A 56 8.27 55.78 28.80
CA LEU A 56 8.40 56.58 27.57
C LEU A 56 7.70 55.89 26.41
N LYS A 57 6.82 56.65 25.77
CA LYS A 57 6.13 56.24 24.53
C LYS A 57 7.12 56.02 23.43
N SER A 58 7.20 54.84 22.83
CA SER A 58 7.83 54.65 21.55
C SER A 58 7.09 53.68 20.65
N LYS A 59 7.01 54.03 19.43
CA LYS A 59 6.27 53.51 18.30
C LYS A 59 6.34 51.99 18.20
N LYS A 60 5.18 51.30 18.18
CA LYS A 60 5.08 49.89 17.79
C LYS A 60 5.44 49.72 16.34
N GLN A 61 6.68 49.36 16.06
CA GLN A 61 7.07 48.69 14.82
C GLN A 61 6.53 47.23 14.93
N LYS A 62 5.55 46.91 14.12
CA LYS A 62 5.12 45.52 13.88
C LYS A 62 6.23 44.82 13.15
N GLN A 63 7.15 44.16 13.84
CA GLN A 63 7.98 43.11 13.27
C GLN A 63 7.09 41.92 12.96
N HIS A 64 6.72 41.77 11.69
CA HIS A 64 6.22 40.52 11.17
C HIS A 64 7.35 39.47 11.28
N HIS A 65 7.33 38.66 12.33
CA HIS A 65 8.06 37.39 12.31
C HIS A 65 7.48 36.56 11.18
N ARG A 66 8.09 36.63 10.01
CA ARG A 66 7.97 35.61 8.99
C ARG A 66 8.60 34.35 9.59
N ILE A 67 7.73 33.47 10.13
CA ILE A 67 8.09 32.09 10.39
C ILE A 67 8.45 31.53 8.99
N HIS A 68 9.73 31.44 8.69
CA HIS A 68 10.21 30.62 7.58
C HIS A 68 9.77 29.20 7.88
N LYS A 69 8.62 28.78 7.32
CA LYS A 69 8.32 27.38 7.16
C LYS A 69 9.42 26.83 6.27
N GLU A 70 10.40 26.17 6.86
CA GLU A 70 11.36 25.36 6.11
C GLU A 70 10.56 24.48 5.16
N LYS A 71 10.83 24.61 3.86
CA LYS A 71 10.25 23.70 2.87
C LYS A 71 10.77 22.32 3.24
N PRO A 72 9.89 21.35 3.51
CA PRO A 72 10.34 20.01 3.87
C PRO A 72 11.30 19.54 2.78
N GLN A 73 12.49 19.16 3.21
CA GLN A 73 13.55 18.67 2.33
C GLN A 73 13.02 17.52 1.48
N GLN A 74 13.03 17.69 0.17
CA GLN A 74 12.57 16.67 -0.74
C GLN A 74 13.66 15.59 -0.81
N HIS A 75 13.33 14.36 -0.43
CA HIS A 75 14.24 13.23 -0.54
C HIS A 75 14.61 13.00 -2.01
N ASN A 76 15.89 13.19 -2.34
CA ASN A 76 16.42 12.98 -3.68
C ASN A 76 17.03 11.58 -3.76
N PHE A 77 16.28 10.68 -4.40
CA PHE A 77 16.74 9.32 -4.67
C PHE A 77 17.20 9.21 -6.13
N THR A 78 18.35 8.60 -6.33
CA THR A 78 18.92 8.32 -7.66
C THR A 78 19.38 6.86 -7.70
N HIS A 79 19.01 6.15 -8.74
CA HIS A 79 19.44 4.76 -8.96
C HIS A 79 19.42 4.45 -10.46
N ARG A 80 20.31 3.57 -10.93
CA ARG A 80 20.39 3.20 -12.35
C ARG A 80 19.11 2.60 -12.93
N LEU A 81 18.33 1.89 -12.10
CA LEU A 81 17.07 1.26 -12.48
C LEU A 81 15.84 2.14 -12.20
N LEU A 82 16.04 3.37 -11.69
CA LEU A 82 14.94 4.32 -11.54
C LEU A 82 14.52 4.81 -12.92
N ALA A 83 13.31 4.43 -13.35
CA ALA A 83 12.74 4.84 -14.63
C ALA A 83 12.20 6.27 -14.57
N ALA A 84 11.48 6.62 -13.50
CA ALA A 84 10.89 7.94 -13.29
C ALA A 84 10.52 8.19 -11.83
N ALA A 85 10.32 9.47 -11.48
CA ALA A 85 9.76 9.90 -10.21
C ALA A 85 8.60 10.86 -10.46
N LEU A 86 7.37 10.41 -10.19
CA LEU A 86 6.15 11.20 -10.38
C LEU A 86 5.95 12.12 -9.17
N LYS A 87 6.11 13.41 -9.39
CA LYS A 87 6.09 14.43 -8.32
C LYS A 87 4.97 15.43 -8.60
N SER A 88 3.90 15.40 -7.82
CA SER A 88 2.82 16.38 -7.86
C SER A 88 2.03 16.46 -6.57
N HIS A 89 2.06 15.42 -5.73
CA HIS A 89 1.44 15.46 -4.42
C HIS A 89 2.18 16.41 -3.47
N SER A 90 1.43 17.12 -2.64
CA SER A 90 1.98 18.00 -1.58
C SER A 90 1.97 17.31 -0.21
N GLY A 91 1.22 16.22 -0.05
CA GLY A 91 1.21 15.31 1.11
C GLY A 91 1.80 13.95 0.77
N ASN A 92 1.99 13.12 1.79
CA ASN A 92 2.50 11.76 1.62
C ASN A 92 1.48 10.88 0.92
N ILE A 93 1.95 10.03 0.02
CA ILE A 93 1.10 9.11 -0.74
C ILE A 93 0.90 7.86 0.12
N SER A 94 -0.35 7.50 0.34
CA SER A 94 -0.75 6.37 1.20
C SER A 94 -0.97 5.08 0.42
N CYS A 95 -1.50 5.16 -0.79
CA CYS A 95 -1.81 3.99 -1.61
C CYS A 95 -1.82 4.33 -3.10
N MET A 96 -1.65 3.31 -3.94
CA MET A 96 -1.72 3.41 -5.38
C MET A 96 -2.34 2.15 -6.00
N ASP A 97 -2.86 2.30 -7.22
CA ASP A 97 -3.44 1.21 -7.97
C ASP A 97 -3.32 1.42 -9.47
N PHE A 98 -2.91 0.39 -10.21
CA PHE A 98 -2.92 0.41 -11.67
C PHE A 98 -4.29 0.01 -12.21
N SER A 99 -4.75 0.72 -13.21
CA SER A 99 -5.97 0.33 -13.91
C SER A 99 -5.78 -1.00 -14.66
N SER A 100 -6.81 -1.83 -14.70
CA SER A 100 -6.79 -3.16 -15.35
C SER A 100 -6.44 -3.10 -16.85
N ASN A 101 -6.70 -1.97 -17.52
CA ASN A 101 -6.31 -1.75 -18.91
C ASN A 101 -4.87 -1.22 -19.07
N GLY A 102 -4.12 -1.02 -17.98
CA GLY A 102 -2.73 -0.54 -17.95
C GLY A 102 -2.52 0.90 -18.40
N LYS A 103 -3.58 1.70 -18.59
CA LYS A 103 -3.46 3.06 -19.12
C LYS A 103 -3.24 4.11 -18.04
N TYR A 104 -3.60 3.80 -16.79
CA TYR A 104 -3.61 4.76 -15.69
C TYR A 104 -3.00 4.16 -14.42
N LEU A 105 -2.42 5.03 -13.61
CA LEU A 105 -2.07 4.80 -12.22
C LEU A 105 -2.86 5.79 -11.37
N ALA A 106 -3.58 5.34 -10.37
CA ALA A 106 -4.19 6.19 -9.35
C ALA A 106 -3.27 6.26 -8.13
N THR A 107 -3.19 7.42 -7.50
CA THR A 107 -2.49 7.63 -6.24
C THR A 107 -3.33 8.49 -5.32
N CYS A 108 -3.43 8.14 -4.04
CA CYS A 108 -4.11 8.97 -3.05
C CYS A 108 -3.10 9.42 -1.97
N ALA A 109 -3.32 10.61 -1.40
CA ALA A 109 -2.38 11.22 -0.47
C ALA A 109 -3.09 12.09 0.59
N ASP A 110 -2.33 12.44 1.63
CA ASP A 110 -2.77 13.31 2.72
C ASP A 110 -3.14 14.74 2.26
N ASP A 111 -2.75 15.11 1.03
CA ASP A 111 -3.10 16.41 0.42
C ASP A 111 -4.56 16.52 -0.03
N ARG A 112 -5.39 15.56 0.35
CA ARG A 112 -6.82 15.46 0.02
C ARG A 112 -7.08 15.34 -1.47
N THR A 113 -6.15 14.75 -2.21
CA THR A 113 -6.32 14.52 -3.64
C THR A 113 -6.07 13.07 -4.02
N VAL A 114 -6.81 12.63 -5.02
CA VAL A 114 -6.45 11.47 -5.82
C VAL A 114 -5.93 11.97 -7.16
N ARG A 115 -4.77 11.46 -7.58
CA ARG A 115 -4.17 11.80 -8.86
C ARG A 115 -4.19 10.61 -9.78
N ILE A 116 -4.59 10.84 -11.01
CA ILE A 116 -4.61 9.85 -12.07
C ILE A 116 -3.54 10.21 -13.09
N TRP A 117 -2.57 9.33 -13.25
CA TRP A 117 -1.42 9.49 -14.13
C TRP A 117 -1.59 8.62 -15.37
N SER A 118 -1.21 9.13 -16.54
CA SER A 118 -1.16 8.33 -17.77
C SER A 118 0.15 7.51 -17.78
N THR A 119 0.03 6.21 -17.93
CA THR A 119 1.23 5.32 -18.01
C THR A 119 2.09 5.59 -19.23
N LYS A 120 1.52 6.14 -20.30
CA LYS A 120 2.24 6.53 -21.51
C LYS A 120 3.28 7.62 -21.26
N ASP A 121 3.03 8.45 -20.24
CA ASP A 121 3.86 9.62 -19.94
C ASP A 121 4.94 9.32 -18.89
N PHE A 122 5.00 8.10 -18.37
CA PHE A 122 5.91 7.72 -17.27
C PHE A 122 7.39 7.97 -17.58
N LEU A 123 7.81 7.71 -18.81
CA LEU A 123 9.20 7.88 -19.24
C LEU A 123 9.47 9.24 -19.89
N GLN A 124 8.48 10.15 -19.90
CA GLN A 124 8.64 11.50 -20.39
C GLN A 124 9.25 12.41 -19.32
N ARG A 125 9.80 13.54 -19.75
CA ARG A 125 10.39 14.53 -18.84
C ARG A 125 9.35 15.20 -17.94
N GLU A 126 8.14 15.40 -18.45
CA GLU A 126 7.04 16.03 -17.73
C GLU A 126 5.92 15.03 -17.50
N HIS A 127 5.51 14.90 -16.25
CA HIS A 127 4.44 13.99 -15.85
C HIS A 127 3.19 14.80 -15.54
N ARG A 128 2.17 14.66 -16.39
CA ARG A 128 0.87 15.28 -16.16
C ARG A 128 -0.02 14.33 -15.37
N SER A 129 -0.64 14.83 -14.32
CA SER A 129 -1.67 14.12 -13.58
C SER A 129 -2.99 14.86 -13.61
N MET A 130 -4.06 14.12 -13.71
CA MET A 130 -5.42 14.63 -13.51
C MET A 130 -5.73 14.55 -12.01
N ARG A 131 -6.40 15.57 -11.48
CA ARG A 131 -6.65 15.71 -10.06
C ARG A 131 -8.14 15.53 -9.74
N ALA A 132 -8.45 14.64 -8.79
CA ALA A 132 -9.73 14.54 -8.13
C ALA A 132 -9.57 15.03 -6.68
N ASN A 133 -10.43 15.96 -6.25
CA ASN A 133 -10.42 16.44 -4.87
C ASN A 133 -11.29 15.52 -4.00
N VAL A 134 -10.80 15.21 -2.81
CA VAL A 134 -11.54 14.52 -1.75
C VAL A 134 -11.99 15.59 -0.76
N GLU A 135 -13.26 15.99 -0.84
CA GLU A 135 -13.81 17.04 -0.02
C GLU A 135 -13.93 16.60 1.43
N LEU A 136 -13.53 17.47 2.36
CA LEU A 136 -13.62 17.35 3.82
C LEU A 136 -12.81 16.20 4.45
N ASP A 137 -12.13 15.36 3.64
CA ASP A 137 -11.37 14.20 4.09
C ASP A 137 -10.17 13.93 3.18
N HIS A 138 -9.41 12.88 3.48
CA HIS A 138 -8.37 12.35 2.59
C HIS A 138 -8.54 10.84 2.40
N ALA A 139 -8.07 10.33 1.29
CA ALA A 139 -8.14 8.91 0.96
C ALA A 139 -6.88 8.19 1.45
N ILE A 140 -7.05 7.06 2.13
CA ILE A 140 -5.97 6.17 2.55
C ILE A 140 -5.75 5.05 1.53
N LEU A 141 -6.82 4.52 0.93
CA LEU A 141 -6.77 3.46 -0.08
C LEU A 141 -7.47 3.92 -1.35
N VAL A 142 -6.99 3.46 -2.48
CA VAL A 142 -7.61 3.68 -3.79
C VAL A 142 -7.57 2.39 -4.59
N ARG A 143 -8.65 2.09 -5.33
CA ARG A 143 -8.73 0.96 -6.28
C ARG A 143 -9.56 1.36 -7.49
N PHE A 144 -9.10 1.02 -8.69
CA PHE A 144 -9.88 1.19 -9.92
C PHE A 144 -11.01 0.17 -10.03
N SER A 145 -12.10 0.58 -10.66
CA SER A 145 -13.09 -0.39 -11.15
C SER A 145 -12.50 -1.20 -12.32
N PRO A 146 -12.90 -2.47 -12.51
CA PRO A 146 -12.39 -3.31 -13.58
C PRO A 146 -12.63 -2.74 -14.98
N ASP A 147 -13.69 -1.95 -15.19
CA ASP A 147 -13.99 -1.26 -16.43
C ASP A 147 -13.22 0.06 -16.62
N CYS A 148 -12.41 0.44 -15.61
CA CYS A 148 -11.63 1.68 -15.58
C CYS A 148 -12.46 2.97 -15.78
N ARG A 149 -13.75 2.95 -15.45
CA ARG A 149 -14.66 4.11 -15.54
C ARG A 149 -14.92 4.78 -14.18
N ALA A 150 -14.46 4.15 -13.12
CA ALA A 150 -14.59 4.64 -11.76
C ALA A 150 -13.37 4.22 -10.92
N PHE A 151 -13.21 4.84 -9.78
CA PHE A 151 -12.35 4.35 -8.70
C PHE A 151 -13.06 4.55 -7.37
N ILE A 152 -12.73 3.69 -6.41
CA ILE A 152 -13.23 3.76 -5.05
C ILE A 152 -12.09 4.15 -4.12
N VAL A 153 -12.39 4.95 -3.11
CA VAL A 153 -11.45 5.34 -2.08
C VAL A 153 -12.00 5.02 -0.70
N TRP A 154 -11.10 4.70 0.22
CA TRP A 154 -11.38 4.65 1.65
C TRP A 154 -11.01 5.98 2.29
N LEU A 155 -11.95 6.58 2.99
CA LEU A 155 -11.82 7.88 3.65
C LEU A 155 -11.30 7.71 5.09
N ALA A 156 -10.27 8.48 5.43
CA ALA A 156 -9.57 8.38 6.71
C ALA A 156 -10.43 8.73 7.92
N ASN A 157 -11.10 9.90 7.88
CA ASN A 157 -11.87 10.41 9.01
C ASN A 157 -13.30 9.90 8.99
N GLY A 158 -13.90 9.77 7.79
CA GLY A 158 -15.26 9.28 7.63
C GLY A 158 -15.39 7.78 7.87
N ASP A 159 -14.27 7.04 7.74
CA ASP A 159 -14.29 5.57 7.85
C ASP A 159 -15.29 4.94 6.88
N THR A 160 -15.42 5.50 5.69
CA THR A 160 -16.38 5.10 4.65
C THR A 160 -15.74 4.97 3.29
N LEU A 161 -16.45 4.30 2.39
CA LEU A 161 -16.06 4.18 0.99
C LEU A 161 -16.78 5.23 0.15
N ARG A 162 -16.03 5.95 -0.68
CA ARG A 162 -16.56 6.90 -1.66
C ARG A 162 -16.19 6.48 -3.06
N VAL A 163 -17.16 6.48 -3.97
CA VAL A 163 -16.95 6.15 -5.39
C VAL A 163 -16.83 7.42 -6.20
N PHE A 164 -15.82 7.49 -7.06
CA PHE A 164 -15.63 8.55 -8.03
C PHE A 164 -15.85 8.01 -9.45
N LYS A 165 -16.79 8.57 -10.19
CA LYS A 165 -16.99 8.29 -11.60
C LYS A 165 -16.01 9.11 -12.43
N MET A 166 -15.45 8.48 -13.47
CA MET A 166 -14.54 9.10 -14.42
C MET A 166 -15.28 9.33 -15.73
N THR A 167 -15.54 10.58 -16.06
CA THR A 167 -16.21 10.95 -17.31
C THR A 167 -15.20 11.64 -18.24
N LYS A 168 -15.01 11.09 -19.43
CA LYS A 168 -14.10 11.66 -20.42
C LYS A 168 -14.70 12.97 -20.98
N ARG A 169 -13.90 14.03 -21.03
CA ARG A 169 -14.24 15.31 -21.62
C ARG A 169 -13.88 15.33 -23.10
N GLU A 170 -14.42 16.29 -23.83
CA GLU A 170 -14.13 16.51 -25.26
C GLU A 170 -12.66 16.86 -25.52
N ASP A 171 -12.00 17.55 -24.56
CA ASP A 171 -10.58 17.91 -24.62
C ASP A 171 -9.63 16.71 -24.36
N GLY A 172 -10.18 15.51 -24.18
CA GLY A 172 -9.42 14.29 -23.90
C GLY A 172 -9.07 14.11 -22.42
N GLY A 173 -9.36 15.09 -21.56
CA GLY A 173 -9.21 14.99 -20.10
C GLY A 173 -10.35 14.19 -19.46
N TYR A 174 -10.32 14.11 -18.12
CA TYR A 174 -11.38 13.47 -17.34
C TYR A 174 -11.92 14.42 -16.28
N THR A 175 -13.22 14.32 -16.03
CA THR A 175 -13.88 14.89 -14.87
C THR A 175 -14.16 13.78 -13.88
N PHE A 176 -13.95 14.06 -12.61
CA PHE A 176 -14.16 13.13 -11.51
C PHE A 176 -15.33 13.63 -10.66
N THR A 177 -16.38 12.83 -10.58
CA THR A 177 -17.59 13.17 -9.83
C THR A 177 -17.80 12.13 -8.74
N ALA A 178 -17.79 12.56 -7.48
CA ALA A 178 -18.14 11.70 -6.36
C ALA A 178 -19.62 11.28 -6.46
N THR A 179 -19.93 10.06 -6.01
CA THR A 179 -21.32 9.65 -5.80
C THR A 179 -21.94 10.50 -4.69
N PRO A 180 -23.26 10.79 -4.76
CA PRO A 180 -23.93 11.64 -3.75
C PRO A 180 -23.85 11.10 -2.34
N GLU A 181 -23.80 9.79 -2.19
CA GLU A 181 -23.76 9.11 -0.91
C GLU A 181 -22.53 8.21 -0.82
N ASP A 182 -21.86 8.26 0.34
CA ASP A 182 -20.80 7.34 0.72
C ASP A 182 -21.40 6.01 1.20
N PHE A 183 -20.63 4.95 1.18
CA PHE A 183 -21.06 3.68 1.75
C PHE A 183 -21.22 3.80 3.26
N PRO A 184 -22.22 3.12 3.86
CA PRO A 184 -22.44 3.21 5.30
C PRO A 184 -21.27 2.61 6.09
N LYS A 185 -20.90 3.25 7.20
CA LYS A 185 -19.89 2.73 8.12
C LYS A 185 -20.40 1.46 8.79
N LYS A 186 -19.77 0.32 8.51
CA LYS A 186 -20.14 -1.00 9.05
C LYS A 186 -18.98 -1.69 9.76
N HIS A 187 -17.72 -1.39 9.40
CA HIS A 187 -16.56 -1.91 10.11
C HIS A 187 -16.41 -1.24 11.48
N LYS A 188 -16.00 -2.02 12.47
CA LYS A 188 -15.72 -1.55 13.85
C LYS A 188 -14.29 -1.11 14.05
N ALA A 189 -13.40 -1.50 13.13
CA ALA A 189 -11.98 -1.22 13.13
C ALA A 189 -11.54 -0.70 11.75
N PRO A 190 -10.34 -0.09 11.64
CA PRO A 190 -9.86 0.47 10.38
C PRO A 190 -9.82 -0.57 9.26
N ILE A 191 -10.20 -0.16 8.07
CA ILE A 191 -10.06 -0.98 6.86
C ILE A 191 -8.59 -1.03 6.48
N ILE A 192 -8.09 -2.25 6.23
CA ILE A 192 -6.71 -2.51 5.83
C ILE A 192 -6.57 -2.75 4.34
N ASN A 193 -7.63 -3.17 3.66
CA ASN A 193 -7.61 -3.37 2.21
C ASN A 193 -9.01 -3.32 1.58
N ILE A 194 -9.04 -2.98 0.28
CA ILE A 194 -10.23 -2.98 -0.56
C ILE A 194 -9.92 -3.87 -1.76
N GLY A 195 -10.85 -4.76 -2.11
CA GLY A 195 -10.85 -5.53 -3.34
C GLY A 195 -12.09 -5.22 -4.16
N ILE A 196 -11.95 -5.23 -5.47
CA ILE A 196 -13.08 -5.13 -6.39
C ILE A 196 -13.04 -6.38 -7.27
N ALA A 197 -14.18 -7.08 -7.36
CA ALA A 197 -14.27 -8.26 -8.19
C ALA A 197 -14.06 -7.89 -9.67
N ASP A 198 -13.33 -8.71 -10.43
CA ASP A 198 -13.07 -8.48 -11.85
C ASP A 198 -14.38 -8.38 -12.67
N THR A 199 -15.43 -9.05 -12.22
CA THR A 199 -16.77 -8.92 -12.78
C THR A 199 -17.43 -7.57 -12.52
N GLY A 200 -16.86 -6.74 -11.62
CA GLY A 200 -17.42 -5.48 -11.18
C GLY A 200 -18.74 -5.59 -10.40
N LYS A 201 -19.14 -6.79 -9.97
CA LYS A 201 -20.45 -7.01 -9.33
C LYS A 201 -20.44 -6.75 -7.83
N PHE A 202 -19.31 -6.89 -7.18
CA PHE A 202 -19.20 -6.69 -5.73
C PHE A 202 -17.85 -6.05 -5.35
N ILE A 203 -17.84 -5.42 -4.19
CA ILE A 203 -16.68 -4.82 -3.55
C ILE A 203 -16.46 -5.58 -2.25
N MET A 204 -15.21 -5.83 -1.92
CA MET A 204 -14.80 -6.46 -0.69
C MET A 204 -13.98 -5.46 0.14
N THR A 205 -14.22 -5.42 1.44
CA THR A 205 -13.41 -4.64 2.38
C THR A 205 -12.95 -5.53 3.51
N ALA A 206 -11.66 -5.52 3.79
CA ALA A 206 -11.07 -6.24 4.92
C ALA A 206 -10.67 -5.24 6.00
N SER A 207 -10.97 -5.56 7.25
CA SER A 207 -10.67 -4.73 8.41
C SER A 207 -9.67 -5.43 9.35
N SER A 208 -9.00 -4.64 10.18
CA SER A 208 -8.06 -5.13 11.18
C SER A 208 -8.70 -5.97 12.29
N ASP A 209 -10.02 -5.95 12.41
CA ASP A 209 -10.80 -6.82 13.32
C ASP A 209 -11.10 -8.22 12.73
N THR A 210 -10.40 -8.61 11.67
CA THR A 210 -10.57 -9.88 10.94
C THR A 210 -11.88 -10.02 10.17
N ALA A 211 -12.74 -9.00 10.16
CA ALA A 211 -13.98 -9.01 9.41
C ALA A 211 -13.76 -8.62 7.95
N VAL A 212 -14.32 -9.38 7.03
CA VAL A 212 -14.39 -9.07 5.60
C VAL A 212 -15.85 -8.88 5.22
N LEU A 213 -16.18 -7.71 4.70
CA LEU A 213 -17.51 -7.38 4.21
C LEU A 213 -17.56 -7.43 2.69
N ILE A 214 -18.59 -8.06 2.16
CA ILE A 214 -18.89 -8.07 0.73
C ILE A 214 -20.06 -7.11 0.50
N TRP A 215 -19.88 -6.16 -0.42
CA TRP A 215 -20.83 -5.10 -0.73
C TRP A 215 -21.29 -5.20 -2.17
N ASN A 216 -22.55 -4.84 -2.42
CA ASN A 216 -22.95 -4.49 -3.77
C ASN A 216 -22.49 -3.07 -4.14
N LEU A 217 -22.63 -2.68 -5.41
CA LEU A 217 -22.23 -1.35 -5.89
C LEU A 217 -23.10 -0.21 -5.31
N LYS A 218 -24.19 -0.53 -4.60
CA LYS A 218 -25.08 0.44 -3.94
C LYS A 218 -24.72 0.65 -2.46
N GLY A 219 -23.64 0.03 -1.96
CA GLY A 219 -23.23 0.15 -0.56
C GLY A 219 -24.03 -0.71 0.43
N GLN A 220 -24.75 -1.74 -0.06
CA GLN A 220 -25.42 -2.70 0.82
C GLN A 220 -24.51 -3.89 1.06
N VAL A 221 -24.39 -4.31 2.33
CA VAL A 221 -23.63 -5.51 2.71
C VAL A 221 -24.38 -6.75 2.24
N LEU A 222 -23.73 -7.56 1.43
CA LEU A 222 -24.26 -8.84 0.94
C LEU A 222 -23.86 -10.00 1.86
N SER A 223 -22.65 -9.95 2.43
CA SER A 223 -22.15 -11.02 3.30
C SER A 223 -21.06 -10.48 4.23
N THR A 224 -20.88 -11.16 5.36
CA THR A 224 -19.80 -10.92 6.33
C THR A 224 -19.02 -12.20 6.53
N ILE A 225 -17.71 -12.17 6.32
CA ILE A 225 -16.81 -13.31 6.49
C ILE A 225 -15.84 -12.98 7.62
N ASN A 226 -15.75 -13.86 8.62
CA ASN A 226 -14.74 -13.77 9.68
C ASN A 226 -13.55 -14.66 9.30
N THR A 227 -12.38 -14.06 9.13
CA THR A 227 -11.20 -14.81 8.66
C THR A 227 -10.45 -15.53 9.76
N ASN A 228 -10.63 -15.13 11.02
CA ASN A 228 -9.95 -15.69 12.20
C ASN A 228 -8.41 -15.80 12.05
N GLN A 229 -7.80 -14.95 11.20
CA GLN A 229 -6.36 -14.98 10.96
C GLN A 229 -5.65 -14.01 11.89
N MET A 230 -4.79 -14.53 12.75
CA MET A 230 -3.89 -13.74 13.56
C MET A 230 -2.49 -13.70 12.91
N ASN A 231 -1.88 -12.50 12.84
CA ASN A 231 -0.46 -12.25 12.56
C ASN A 231 0.03 -12.14 11.09
N ASN A 232 -0.78 -12.23 10.06
CA ASN A 232 -0.34 -11.83 8.73
C ASN A 232 -0.29 -10.30 8.64
N THR A 233 0.87 -9.74 8.26
CA THR A 233 1.03 -8.29 8.12
C THR A 233 0.53 -7.78 6.78
N TYR A 234 0.67 -8.58 5.73
CA TYR A 234 0.20 -8.24 4.39
C TYR A 234 0.08 -9.49 3.51
N ALA A 235 -0.80 -9.44 2.53
CA ALA A 235 -0.92 -10.45 1.49
C ALA A 235 -1.32 -9.78 0.17
N ALA A 236 -0.80 -10.29 -0.95
CA ALA A 236 -1.16 -9.85 -2.29
C ALA A 236 -1.43 -11.05 -3.19
N ILE A 237 -2.35 -10.86 -4.11
CA ILE A 237 -2.71 -11.85 -5.14
C ILE A 237 -2.28 -11.31 -6.50
N SER A 238 -1.75 -12.18 -7.35
CA SER A 238 -1.43 -11.85 -8.72
C SER A 238 -2.56 -12.25 -9.67
N PRO A 239 -2.67 -11.62 -10.85
CA PRO A 239 -3.67 -12.01 -11.85
C PRO A 239 -3.61 -13.48 -12.29
N CYS A 240 -2.47 -14.16 -12.12
CA CYS A 240 -2.30 -15.58 -12.41
C CYS A 240 -2.72 -16.49 -11.26
N SER A 241 -3.58 -16.03 -10.34
CA SER A 241 -4.11 -16.81 -9.21
C SER A 241 -3.03 -17.36 -8.27
N ARG A 242 -1.93 -16.63 -8.08
CA ARG A 242 -0.93 -16.91 -7.04
C ARG A 242 -0.97 -15.86 -5.97
N MET A 243 -0.89 -16.29 -4.72
CA MET A 243 -0.91 -15.42 -3.55
C MET A 243 0.45 -15.45 -2.87
N ALA A 244 0.94 -14.29 -2.48
CA ALA A 244 2.06 -14.20 -1.55
C ALA A 244 1.60 -13.59 -0.23
N SER A 245 2.12 -14.10 0.86
CA SER A 245 1.92 -13.56 2.20
C SER A 245 3.25 -13.25 2.85
N VAL A 246 3.29 -12.23 3.71
CA VAL A 246 4.42 -11.87 4.54
C VAL A 246 3.99 -11.86 6.01
N SER A 247 4.83 -12.39 6.86
CA SER A 247 4.58 -12.53 8.29
C SER A 247 5.62 -11.78 9.12
N LYS A 248 5.29 -11.48 10.37
CA LYS A 248 6.19 -10.84 11.35
C LYS A 248 7.40 -11.68 11.70
N ASP A 249 7.39 -12.97 11.41
CA ASP A 249 8.50 -13.89 11.66
C ASP A 249 9.66 -13.77 10.66
N GLY A 250 9.62 -12.81 9.75
CA GLY A 250 10.65 -12.65 8.71
C GLY A 250 10.53 -13.63 7.55
N THR A 251 9.36 -14.25 7.38
CA THR A 251 9.10 -15.15 6.26
C THR A 251 8.11 -14.55 5.26
N TRP A 252 8.32 -14.86 3.99
CA TRP A 252 7.29 -14.75 2.97
C TRP A 252 6.97 -16.11 2.40
N LYS A 253 5.71 -16.33 2.03
CA LYS A 253 5.22 -17.58 1.47
C LYS A 253 4.48 -17.32 0.18
N LEU A 254 4.70 -18.18 -0.81
CA LEU A 254 4.00 -18.17 -2.09
C LEU A 254 3.09 -19.39 -2.16
N TRP A 255 1.83 -19.17 -2.53
CA TRP A 255 0.79 -20.17 -2.61
C TRP A 255 0.23 -20.24 -4.03
N ASP A 256 -0.12 -21.44 -4.46
CA ASP A 256 -0.99 -21.62 -5.62
C ASP A 256 -2.45 -21.64 -5.13
N THR A 257 -3.25 -20.71 -5.66
CA THR A 257 -4.67 -20.57 -5.33
C THR A 257 -5.57 -20.95 -6.50
N ASP A 258 -4.99 -21.39 -7.63
CA ASP A 258 -5.72 -21.91 -8.78
C ASP A 258 -6.08 -23.39 -8.56
N VAL A 259 -7.01 -23.63 -7.65
CA VAL A 259 -7.45 -24.97 -7.23
C VAL A 259 -8.94 -25.16 -7.44
N GLU A 260 -9.35 -26.41 -7.62
CA GLU A 260 -10.76 -26.74 -7.78
C GLU A 260 -11.52 -26.79 -6.44
N TYR A 261 -11.91 -25.61 -5.93
CA TYR A 261 -12.65 -25.48 -4.66
C TYR A 261 -13.93 -26.31 -4.60
N LYS A 262 -14.60 -26.55 -5.74
CA LYS A 262 -15.77 -27.43 -5.82
C LYS A 262 -15.45 -28.88 -5.46
N LYS A 263 -14.20 -29.29 -5.62
CA LYS A 263 -13.69 -30.63 -5.24
C LYS A 263 -13.04 -30.62 -3.86
N GLN A 264 -13.24 -29.57 -3.06
CA GLN A 264 -12.64 -29.41 -1.73
C GLN A 264 -11.10 -29.43 -1.75
N GLN A 265 -10.50 -28.92 -2.83
CA GLN A 265 -9.06 -28.73 -2.88
C GLN A 265 -8.70 -27.41 -2.19
N ASP A 266 -7.68 -27.45 -1.34
CA ASP A 266 -7.15 -26.26 -0.66
C ASP A 266 -5.94 -25.68 -1.42
N PRO A 267 -5.71 -24.36 -1.34
CA PRO A 267 -4.48 -23.74 -1.80
C PRO A 267 -3.25 -24.43 -1.20
N TYR A 268 -2.21 -24.64 -2.00
CA TYR A 268 -1.01 -25.29 -1.52
C TYR A 268 0.23 -24.39 -1.60
N LEU A 269 1.15 -24.60 -0.66
CA LEU A 269 2.36 -23.84 -0.54
C LEU A 269 3.34 -24.22 -1.66
N LEU A 270 3.72 -23.23 -2.48
CA LEU A 270 4.73 -23.38 -3.52
C LEU A 270 6.15 -23.15 -2.99
N ARG A 271 6.33 -22.12 -2.16
CA ARG A 271 7.62 -21.72 -1.63
C ARG A 271 7.53 -20.92 -0.35
N THR A 272 8.57 -21.05 0.46
CA THR A 272 8.87 -20.16 1.59
C THR A 272 10.23 -19.52 1.35
N GLY A 273 10.33 -18.21 1.58
CA GLY A 273 11.58 -17.48 1.61
C GLY A 273 11.71 -16.68 2.90
N HIS A 274 12.92 -16.19 3.17
CA HIS A 274 13.24 -15.42 4.36
C HIS A 274 13.75 -14.04 3.97
N PHE A 275 13.54 -13.06 4.86
CA PHE A 275 14.12 -11.73 4.77
C PHE A 275 14.65 -11.30 6.14
N GLU A 276 15.78 -10.58 6.12
CA GLU A 276 16.56 -10.34 7.33
C GLU A 276 16.02 -9.22 8.24
N GLU A 277 15.17 -8.33 7.71
CA GLU A 277 14.66 -7.17 8.43
C GLU A 277 13.29 -7.45 9.04
N ALA A 278 13.22 -8.44 9.92
CA ALA A 278 11.97 -8.84 10.55
C ALA A 278 11.50 -7.91 11.67
N SER A 279 10.20 -7.77 11.75
CA SER A 279 9.34 -7.64 12.92
C SER A 279 8.92 -6.28 13.46
N THR A 280 9.63 -5.19 13.30
CA THR A 280 9.21 -3.90 13.88
C THR A 280 8.64 -2.89 12.87
N VAL A 281 8.91 -3.09 11.60
CA VAL A 281 8.55 -2.15 10.53
C VAL A 281 7.42 -2.71 9.67
N PRO A 282 6.44 -1.89 9.27
CA PRO A 282 5.40 -2.33 8.34
C PRO A 282 6.00 -2.84 7.03
N CYS A 283 5.69 -4.09 6.68
CA CYS A 283 6.08 -4.67 5.40
C CYS A 283 4.94 -4.52 4.38
N ARG A 284 5.31 -4.29 3.14
CA ARG A 284 4.40 -4.33 1.98
C ARG A 284 4.96 -5.28 0.95
N LEU A 285 4.10 -5.94 0.22
CA LEU A 285 4.53 -6.82 -0.86
C LEU A 285 3.67 -6.64 -2.10
N ALA A 286 4.27 -6.92 -3.25
CA ALA A 286 3.58 -7.03 -4.52
C ALA A 286 4.12 -8.22 -5.29
N LEU A 287 3.25 -8.89 -6.05
CA LEU A 287 3.63 -9.93 -7.01
C LEU A 287 3.57 -9.35 -8.43
N SER A 288 4.55 -9.70 -9.26
CA SER A 288 4.45 -9.46 -10.70
C SER A 288 3.23 -10.19 -11.29
N PRO A 289 2.66 -9.73 -12.42
CA PRO A 289 1.46 -10.33 -13.00
C PRO A 289 1.60 -11.82 -13.31
N ASP A 290 2.81 -12.27 -13.63
CA ASP A 290 3.18 -13.67 -13.86
C ASP A 290 3.62 -14.42 -12.59
N ALA A 291 3.62 -13.73 -11.45
CA ALA A 291 4.10 -14.19 -10.14
C ALA A 291 5.54 -14.74 -10.14
N GLN A 292 6.40 -14.34 -11.08
CA GLN A 292 7.81 -14.76 -11.11
C GLN A 292 8.69 -13.88 -10.23
N VAL A 293 8.26 -12.66 -9.92
CA VAL A 293 8.97 -11.72 -9.06
C VAL A 293 8.08 -11.31 -7.89
N LEU A 294 8.63 -11.39 -6.70
CA LEU A 294 8.05 -10.84 -5.48
C LEU A 294 8.84 -9.58 -5.11
N ALA A 295 8.15 -8.46 -4.98
CA ALA A 295 8.68 -7.24 -4.40
C ALA A 295 8.26 -7.15 -2.94
N LEU A 296 9.21 -7.00 -2.04
CA LEU A 296 9.00 -6.83 -0.61
C LEU A 296 9.57 -5.47 -0.18
N ALA A 297 8.75 -4.62 0.39
CA ALA A 297 9.21 -3.41 1.07
C ALA A 297 9.31 -3.65 2.57
N SER A 298 10.45 -3.27 3.13
CA SER A 298 10.69 -3.19 4.57
C SER A 298 11.22 -1.80 4.89
N GLY A 299 10.45 -1.03 5.67
CA GLY A 299 10.75 0.38 5.91
C GLY A 299 10.82 1.19 4.61
N SER A 300 11.96 1.80 4.32
CA SER A 300 12.20 2.58 3.11
C SER A 300 12.94 1.83 2.00
N SER A 301 13.21 0.53 2.18
CA SER A 301 13.95 -0.32 1.26
C SER A 301 13.05 -1.30 0.53
N ILE A 302 13.43 -1.67 -0.70
CA ILE A 302 12.71 -2.65 -1.53
C ILE A 302 13.65 -3.79 -1.89
N HIS A 303 13.19 -5.01 -1.71
CA HIS A 303 13.90 -6.23 -2.08
C HIS A 303 13.11 -6.98 -3.16
N LEU A 304 13.75 -7.35 -4.25
CA LEU A 304 13.15 -8.14 -5.31
C LEU A 304 13.65 -9.59 -5.24
N TYR A 305 12.73 -10.52 -5.16
CA TYR A 305 12.98 -11.95 -5.06
C TYR A 305 12.49 -12.67 -6.32
N ASN A 306 13.30 -13.59 -6.80
CA ASN A 306 12.86 -14.58 -7.78
C ASN A 306 12.03 -15.64 -7.06
N THR A 307 10.77 -15.79 -7.43
CA THR A 307 9.86 -16.71 -6.74
C THR A 307 10.17 -18.17 -7.01
N ARG A 308 10.79 -18.51 -8.16
CA ARG A 308 11.19 -19.89 -8.50
C ARG A 308 12.39 -20.34 -7.67
N ARG A 309 13.38 -19.46 -7.48
CA ARG A 309 14.62 -19.78 -6.74
C ARG A 309 14.49 -19.44 -5.26
N GLY A 310 13.66 -18.46 -4.90
CA GLY A 310 13.57 -17.93 -3.55
C GLY A 310 14.71 -16.98 -3.19
N GLU A 311 15.52 -16.56 -4.18
CA GLU A 311 16.71 -15.74 -4.00
C GLU A 311 16.42 -14.27 -4.19
N LYS A 312 17.09 -13.42 -3.41
CA LYS A 312 17.10 -11.98 -3.58
C LYS A 312 17.99 -11.62 -4.77
N GLU A 313 17.43 -10.95 -5.78
CA GLU A 313 18.14 -10.58 -6.99
C GLU A 313 18.54 -9.10 -7.04
N GLU A 314 17.72 -8.20 -6.51
CA GLU A 314 17.95 -6.75 -6.48
C GLU A 314 17.52 -6.17 -5.13
N CYS A 315 18.15 -5.08 -4.74
CA CYS A 315 17.82 -4.31 -3.54
C CYS A 315 17.92 -2.82 -3.85
N PHE A 316 16.91 -2.07 -3.41
CA PHE A 316 16.89 -0.60 -3.46
C PHE A 316 16.80 -0.10 -2.03
N GLU A 317 17.86 0.52 -1.53
CA GLU A 317 17.93 1.05 -0.17
C GLU A 317 17.49 2.51 -0.14
N GLN A 318 16.83 2.91 0.96
CA GLN A 318 16.43 4.30 1.21
C GLN A 318 15.66 4.93 0.02
N VAL A 319 14.74 4.16 -0.56
CA VAL A 319 13.97 4.58 -1.74
C VAL A 319 13.15 5.82 -1.44
N HIS A 320 12.54 5.90 -0.26
CA HIS A 320 11.71 7.02 0.20
C HIS A 320 12.27 7.63 1.49
N GLY A 321 11.93 8.88 1.76
CA GLY A 321 12.29 9.54 3.01
C GLY A 321 11.52 9.02 4.22
N GLU A 322 10.45 8.26 3.99
CA GLU A 322 9.60 7.61 4.99
C GLU A 322 9.41 6.14 4.62
N CYS A 323 8.72 5.39 5.48
CA CYS A 323 8.37 4.00 5.19
C CYS A 323 7.52 3.89 3.92
N ILE A 324 7.77 2.86 3.14
CA ILE A 324 6.99 2.57 1.94
C ILE A 324 5.57 2.19 2.34
N SER A 325 4.60 2.94 1.85
CA SER A 325 3.17 2.76 2.14
C SER A 325 2.51 1.76 1.20
N ASP A 326 2.98 1.66 -0.04
CA ASP A 326 2.45 0.70 -1.01
C ASP A 326 3.44 0.37 -2.12
N LEU A 327 3.27 -0.83 -2.71
CA LEU A 327 4.00 -1.36 -3.86
C LEU A 327 3.01 -1.92 -4.88
N SER A 328 3.28 -1.73 -6.17
CA SER A 328 2.48 -2.33 -7.24
C SER A 328 3.29 -2.51 -8.50
N PHE A 329 3.13 -3.65 -9.18
CA PHE A 329 3.64 -3.84 -10.53
C PHE A 329 2.64 -3.29 -11.55
N ASP A 330 3.16 -2.78 -12.66
CA ASP A 330 2.32 -2.51 -13.82
C ASP A 330 1.81 -3.82 -14.44
N ILE A 331 0.75 -3.75 -15.23
CA ILE A 331 0.12 -4.94 -15.81
C ILE A 331 1.03 -5.74 -16.75
N THR A 332 2.11 -5.13 -17.24
CA THR A 332 3.10 -5.81 -18.10
C THR A 332 4.22 -6.47 -17.29
N GLY A 333 4.29 -6.20 -15.99
CA GLY A 333 5.38 -6.66 -15.12
C GLY A 333 6.74 -6.01 -15.40
N ARG A 334 6.79 -4.97 -16.23
CA ARG A 334 8.04 -4.29 -16.61
C ARG A 334 8.48 -3.23 -15.62
N LEU A 335 7.53 -2.61 -14.95
CA LEU A 335 7.77 -1.54 -13.98
C LEU A 335 7.21 -1.94 -12.62
N LEU A 336 7.97 -1.59 -11.58
CA LEU A 336 7.53 -1.60 -10.19
C LEU A 336 7.35 -0.16 -9.74
N ALA A 337 6.19 0.18 -9.21
CA ALA A 337 5.90 1.45 -8.57
C ALA A 337 6.02 1.31 -7.05
N SER A 338 6.58 2.31 -6.38
CA SER A 338 6.60 2.44 -4.92
C SER A 338 6.20 3.84 -4.49
N CYS A 339 5.52 3.95 -3.36
CA CYS A 339 5.22 5.22 -2.71
C CYS A 339 5.47 5.12 -1.20
N GLY A 340 5.74 6.26 -0.56
CA GLY A 340 6.05 6.35 0.87
C GLY A 340 6.31 7.79 1.31
N ASP A 341 6.54 8.67 0.36
CA ASP A 341 6.63 10.12 0.54
C ASP A 341 5.72 10.83 -0.47
N ARG A 342 6.04 12.06 -0.86
CA ARG A 342 5.24 12.83 -1.83
C ARG A 342 5.48 12.49 -3.31
N ALA A 343 6.24 11.41 -3.57
CA ALA A 343 6.57 10.97 -4.91
C ALA A 343 6.26 9.49 -5.10
N VAL A 344 5.82 9.12 -6.29
CA VAL A 344 5.86 7.73 -6.75
C VAL A 344 7.16 7.53 -7.51
N ARG A 345 7.89 6.46 -7.18
CA ARG A 345 9.10 6.05 -7.89
C ARG A 345 8.84 4.80 -8.68
N LEU A 346 9.23 4.85 -9.95
CA LEU A 346 9.05 3.76 -10.90
C LEU A 346 10.41 3.13 -11.19
N PHE A 347 10.51 1.81 -11.04
CA PHE A 347 11.72 1.04 -11.25
C PHE A 347 11.54 0.05 -12.38
N HIS A 348 12.58 -0.15 -13.18
CA HIS A 348 12.62 -1.26 -14.13
C HIS A 348 12.75 -2.59 -13.38
N ASN A 349 11.86 -3.53 -13.68
CA ASN A 349 11.86 -4.88 -13.11
C ASN A 349 12.86 -5.78 -13.83
N THR A 350 14.16 -5.63 -13.54
CA THR A 350 15.21 -6.45 -14.15
C THR A 350 15.11 -7.93 -13.80
N PRO A 351 14.72 -8.36 -12.57
CA PRO A 351 14.44 -9.78 -12.31
C PRO A 351 13.33 -10.35 -13.22
N GLY A 352 12.29 -9.57 -13.50
CA GLY A 352 11.22 -9.99 -14.42
C GLY A 352 11.73 -10.25 -15.85
N TYR A 353 12.56 -9.35 -16.37
CA TYR A 353 13.18 -9.58 -17.69
C TYR A 353 14.07 -10.82 -17.71
N ARG A 354 14.85 -11.09 -16.63
CA ARG A 354 15.66 -12.32 -16.51
C ARG A 354 14.77 -13.56 -16.48
N ALA A 355 13.69 -13.53 -15.72
CA ALA A 355 12.74 -14.63 -15.64
C ALA A 355 12.11 -14.94 -17.01
N VAL A 356 11.72 -13.91 -17.77
CA VAL A 356 11.23 -14.06 -19.15
C VAL A 356 12.30 -14.70 -20.06
N VAL A 357 13.55 -14.26 -19.96
CA VAL A 357 14.67 -14.85 -20.75
C VAL A 357 14.80 -16.35 -20.46
N GLU A 358 14.84 -16.75 -19.19
CA GLU A 358 14.94 -18.15 -18.77
C GLU A 358 13.76 -18.99 -19.25
N GLU A 359 12.55 -18.44 -19.13
CA GLU A 359 11.33 -19.13 -19.58
C GLU A 359 11.31 -19.32 -21.10
N MET A 360 11.58 -18.24 -21.86
CA MET A 360 11.60 -18.31 -23.32
C MET A 360 12.68 -19.29 -23.83
N GLN A 361 13.86 -19.31 -23.21
CA GLN A 361 14.90 -20.28 -23.53
C GLN A 361 14.45 -21.72 -23.25
N GLY A 362 13.73 -21.95 -22.14
CA GLY A 362 13.16 -23.25 -21.79
C GLY A 362 12.10 -23.72 -22.80
N LEU A 363 11.21 -22.80 -23.20
CA LEU A 363 10.17 -23.07 -24.18
C LEU A 363 10.72 -23.29 -25.60
N LEU A 364 11.73 -22.52 -26.00
CA LEU A 364 12.40 -22.72 -27.31
C LEU A 364 12.99 -24.10 -27.48
N LYS A 365 13.54 -24.70 -26.41
CA LYS A 365 14.08 -26.08 -26.44
C LYS A 365 12.98 -27.13 -26.67
N ARG A 366 11.72 -26.82 -26.36
CA ARG A 366 10.57 -27.74 -26.46
C ARG A 366 9.67 -27.44 -27.66
N ALA A 367 9.84 -26.28 -28.29
CA ALA A 367 8.98 -25.84 -29.39
C ALA A 367 9.28 -26.61 -30.67
N SER A 368 8.26 -27.29 -31.21
CA SER A 368 8.32 -28.02 -32.50
C SER A 368 7.82 -27.21 -33.69
N ASN A 369 6.96 -26.17 -33.41
CA ASN A 369 6.33 -25.35 -34.45
C ASN A 369 7.18 -24.10 -34.75
N GLU A 370 7.47 -23.85 -36.00
CA GLU A 370 8.33 -22.74 -36.48
C GLU A 370 7.70 -21.35 -36.13
N SER A 371 6.43 -21.18 -36.34
CA SER A 371 5.76 -19.90 -35.96
C SER A 371 5.81 -19.61 -34.45
N THR A 372 5.71 -20.67 -33.63
CA THR A 372 5.87 -20.55 -32.16
C THR A 372 7.33 -20.21 -31.83
N ARG A 373 8.32 -20.85 -32.49
CA ARG A 373 9.73 -20.54 -32.27
C ARG A 373 10.07 -19.10 -32.61
N GLN A 374 9.59 -18.58 -33.74
CA GLN A 374 9.80 -17.19 -34.14
C GLN A 374 9.24 -16.20 -33.12
N ARG A 375 8.01 -16.45 -32.62
CA ARG A 375 7.41 -15.60 -31.60
C ARG A 375 8.21 -15.63 -30.28
N LEU A 376 8.61 -16.80 -29.82
CA LEU A 376 9.41 -16.96 -28.60
C LEU A 376 10.79 -16.29 -28.76
N GLN A 377 11.42 -16.44 -29.92
CA GLN A 377 12.69 -15.80 -30.23
C GLN A 377 12.57 -14.27 -30.22
N GLN A 378 11.50 -13.71 -30.76
CA GLN A 378 11.24 -12.27 -30.71
C GLN A 378 11.09 -11.77 -29.28
N GLN A 379 10.32 -12.46 -28.43
CA GLN A 379 10.17 -12.11 -27.00
C GLN A 379 11.50 -12.20 -26.26
N LEU A 380 12.29 -13.24 -26.51
CA LEU A 380 13.62 -13.41 -25.94
C LEU A 380 14.53 -12.24 -26.30
N THR A 381 14.59 -11.88 -27.58
CA THR A 381 15.43 -10.78 -28.07
C THR A 381 15.00 -9.45 -27.41
N GLN A 382 13.71 -9.16 -27.35
CA GLN A 382 13.20 -7.94 -26.69
C GLN A 382 13.60 -7.88 -25.21
N ALA A 383 13.49 -8.99 -24.47
CA ALA A 383 13.87 -9.01 -23.05
C ALA A 383 15.40 -8.86 -22.87
N GLN A 384 16.21 -9.46 -23.75
CA GLN A 384 17.67 -9.31 -23.72
C GLN A 384 18.12 -7.88 -24.07
N GLU A 385 17.50 -7.26 -25.06
CA GLU A 385 17.77 -5.86 -25.43
C GLU A 385 17.42 -4.90 -24.28
N ALA A 386 16.27 -5.13 -23.61
CA ALA A 386 15.89 -4.36 -22.42
C ALA A 386 16.93 -4.51 -21.30
N LEU A 387 17.40 -5.73 -21.00
CA LEU A 387 18.45 -5.96 -20.00
C LEU A 387 19.78 -5.30 -20.40
N LYS A 388 20.13 -5.34 -21.68
CA LYS A 388 21.36 -4.70 -22.21
C LYS A 388 21.29 -3.19 -22.08
N SER A 389 20.17 -2.57 -22.45
CA SER A 389 19.97 -1.12 -22.31
C SER A 389 20.02 -0.62 -20.87
N LEU A 390 19.57 -1.46 -19.92
CA LEU A 390 19.61 -1.19 -18.49
C LEU A 390 20.95 -1.55 -17.82
N GLY A 391 21.93 -2.05 -18.57
CA GLY A 391 23.22 -2.51 -18.02
C GLY A 391 23.10 -3.69 -17.05
N ALA A 392 21.99 -4.45 -17.13
CA ALA A 392 21.64 -5.52 -16.20
C ALA A 392 21.89 -6.95 -16.75
N LEU A 393 22.45 -7.10 -17.95
CA LEU A 393 22.96 -8.37 -18.47
C LEU A 393 24.14 -8.79 -17.60
N LYS A 394 24.01 -9.89 -16.85
CA LYS A 394 25.17 -10.57 -16.25
C LYS A 394 26.03 -11.09 -17.42
N LYS A 395 27.32 -10.74 -17.38
CA LYS A 395 28.33 -11.30 -18.30
C LYS A 395 28.45 -12.80 -18.14
#